data_436abbc371cf4c26376df0ee380389e6
#
_entry.id   436abbc371cf4c26376df0ee380389e6
#
_cell.length_a   1.000
_cell.length_b   1.000
_cell.length_c   1.000
_cell.angle_alpha   90.00
_cell.angle_beta   90.00
_cell.angle_gamma   90.00
#
_symmetry.space_group_name_H-M   'P 1'
#
loop_
_entity.id
_entity.type
_entity.pdbx_description
1 polymer ?
#
loop_
_entity_poly.entity_id
_entity_poly.type
_entity_poly.pdbx_seq_one_letter_code
_entity_poly.pdbx_strand_id
1 'polypeptide(L)'
;MATTNDLKNGLVLNLDGQLWSVVEFQHVKPGKGGAFVRTKLKNVLSGKVVDKTFNAGTKVDTAIVDKRDMQYLYKEGTDFVFMDTQSYDQIHVSSATVGEGAKYLLENQDTVVAIHEGTPLYVELPASVELTISYTEPGMQGDRSTGGTKPATLETGAEVAVPLFIVTGEKVKVDTRDGSYLGRVTGS
;
A
#
# COMPACT_ATOMS: atom_id res chain seq x y z
N MET A 1 -9.86 12.11 -24.54
CA MET A 1 -8.84 11.14 -24.91
C MET A 1 -7.46 11.76 -24.74
N ALA A 2 -6.56 11.09 -24.05
CA ALA A 2 -5.22 11.63 -23.80
C ALA A 2 -4.21 11.09 -24.80
N THR A 3 -3.08 11.78 -24.91
CA THR A 3 -1.92 11.30 -25.68
C THR A 3 -0.73 11.22 -24.75
N THR A 4 0.40 10.73 -25.29
CA THR A 4 1.65 10.67 -24.50
C THR A 4 2.14 12.05 -24.06
N ASN A 5 1.64 13.12 -24.67
CA ASN A 5 1.96 14.49 -24.24
C ASN A 5 1.28 14.86 -22.92
N ASP A 6 0.27 14.12 -22.52
CA ASP A 6 -0.50 14.37 -21.29
C ASP A 6 -0.01 13.53 -20.12
N LEU A 7 1.01 12.71 -20.31
CA LEU A 7 1.53 11.84 -19.26
C LEU A 7 2.07 12.65 -18.08
N LYS A 8 1.77 12.16 -16.89
CA LYS A 8 2.32 12.68 -15.64
C LYS A 8 2.39 11.53 -14.65
N ASN A 9 3.25 11.65 -13.66
CA ASN A 9 3.39 10.63 -12.63
C ASN A 9 2.07 10.49 -11.87
N GLY A 10 1.65 9.25 -11.68
CA GLY A 10 0.39 8.95 -11.01
C GLY A 10 -0.81 8.82 -11.94
N LEU A 11 -0.69 9.23 -13.21
CA LEU A 11 -1.77 9.04 -14.18
C LEU A 11 -2.02 7.55 -14.38
N VAL A 12 -3.28 7.13 -14.41
CA VAL A 12 -3.62 5.72 -14.61
C VAL A 12 -4.07 5.52 -16.05
N LEU A 13 -3.46 4.55 -16.69
CA LEU A 13 -3.75 4.16 -18.07
C LEU A 13 -4.48 2.84 -18.11
N ASN A 14 -5.43 2.70 -19.03
CA ASN A 14 -6.07 1.42 -19.33
C ASN A 14 -5.40 0.85 -20.57
N LEU A 15 -4.60 -0.21 -20.38
CA LEU A 15 -3.91 -0.90 -21.47
C LEU A 15 -4.41 -2.34 -21.53
N ASP A 16 -5.09 -2.68 -22.60
CA ASP A 16 -5.63 -4.03 -22.82
C ASP A 16 -6.48 -4.55 -21.65
N GLY A 17 -7.28 -3.67 -21.07
CA GLY A 17 -8.16 -4.02 -19.96
C GLY A 17 -7.51 -4.04 -18.60
N GLN A 18 -6.22 -3.72 -18.52
CA GLN A 18 -5.51 -3.64 -17.25
C GLN A 18 -5.15 -2.18 -16.92
N LEU A 19 -5.19 -1.84 -15.64
CA LEU A 19 -4.89 -0.49 -15.18
C LEU A 19 -3.42 -0.41 -14.75
N TRP A 20 -2.73 0.62 -15.25
CA TRP A 20 -1.32 0.87 -14.99
C TRP A 20 -1.13 2.31 -14.54
N SER A 21 -0.40 2.50 -13.46
CA SER A 21 -0.04 3.83 -12.97
C SER A 21 1.32 4.22 -13.52
N VAL A 22 1.43 5.45 -14.03
CA VAL A 22 2.71 5.96 -14.52
C VAL A 22 3.60 6.30 -13.33
N VAL A 23 4.73 5.60 -13.21
CA VAL A 23 5.72 5.83 -12.16
C VAL A 23 6.74 6.86 -12.61
N GLU A 24 7.24 6.70 -13.84
CA GLU A 24 8.19 7.61 -14.46
C GLU A 24 7.92 7.66 -15.95
N PHE A 25 8.27 8.78 -16.56
CA PHE A 25 8.24 8.91 -18.02
C PHE A 25 9.34 9.86 -18.47
N GLN A 26 9.84 9.66 -19.69
CA GLN A 26 10.86 10.49 -20.29
C GLN A 26 10.57 10.65 -21.79
N HIS A 27 10.46 11.90 -22.20
CA HIS A 27 10.36 12.23 -23.63
C HIS A 27 11.75 12.24 -24.25
N VAL A 28 11.94 11.48 -25.34
CA VAL A 28 13.22 11.37 -26.02
C VAL A 28 13.05 11.80 -27.48
N LYS A 29 13.90 12.74 -27.91
CA LYS A 29 13.96 13.17 -29.31
C LYS A 29 15.32 12.77 -29.85
N PRO A 30 15.44 11.61 -30.53
CA PRO A 30 16.71 11.20 -31.10
C PRO A 30 17.10 12.09 -32.28
N GLY A 31 18.39 12.15 -32.57
CA GLY A 31 18.89 12.91 -33.73
C GLY A 31 18.45 12.32 -35.06
N LYS A 32 18.14 11.04 -35.11
CA LYS A 32 17.56 10.34 -36.25
C LYS A 32 16.39 9.50 -35.78
N GLY A 33 15.27 9.51 -36.51
CA GLY A 33 14.08 8.75 -36.18
C GLY A 33 13.04 9.57 -35.45
N GLY A 34 11.90 8.97 -35.17
CA GLY A 34 10.78 9.62 -34.51
C GLY A 34 10.98 9.76 -33.02
N ALA A 35 10.42 10.82 -32.45
CA ALA A 35 10.42 11.00 -31.01
C ALA A 35 9.59 9.89 -30.33
N PHE A 36 10.00 9.52 -29.13
CA PHE A 36 9.31 8.49 -28.37
C PHE A 36 9.30 8.86 -26.87
N VAL A 37 8.45 8.16 -26.11
CA VAL A 37 8.32 8.35 -24.67
C VAL A 37 8.58 7.00 -23.99
N ARG A 38 9.58 6.96 -23.14
CA ARG A 38 9.83 5.81 -22.28
C ARG A 38 9.02 5.96 -21.02
N THR A 39 8.32 4.90 -20.65
CA THR A 39 7.50 4.92 -19.43
C THR A 39 7.85 3.74 -18.55
N LYS A 40 7.74 3.97 -17.26
CA LYS A 40 7.76 2.91 -16.26
C LYS A 40 6.35 2.85 -15.68
N LEU A 41 5.71 1.71 -15.81
CA LEU A 41 4.31 1.51 -15.43
C LEU A 41 4.20 0.47 -14.33
N LYS A 42 3.38 0.77 -13.35
CA LYS A 42 3.08 -0.16 -12.25
C LYS A 42 1.65 -0.65 -12.39
N ASN A 43 1.48 -1.97 -12.42
CA ASN A 43 0.15 -2.55 -12.45
C ASN A 43 -0.57 -2.23 -11.15
N VAL A 44 -1.76 -1.63 -11.24
CA VAL A 44 -2.49 -1.16 -10.07
C VAL A 44 -2.89 -2.32 -9.14
N LEU A 45 -3.21 -3.48 -9.69
CA LEU A 45 -3.65 -4.62 -8.90
C LEU A 45 -2.48 -5.51 -8.43
N SER A 46 -1.57 -5.87 -9.34
CA SER A 46 -0.48 -6.81 -9.01
C SER A 46 0.75 -6.14 -8.44
N GLY A 47 0.92 -4.84 -8.66
CA GLY A 47 2.11 -4.11 -8.25
C GLY A 47 3.32 -4.32 -9.16
N LYS A 48 3.18 -5.15 -10.20
CA LYS A 48 4.27 -5.43 -11.12
C LYS A 48 4.66 -4.18 -11.91
N VAL A 49 5.95 -3.92 -12.01
CA VAL A 49 6.48 -2.77 -12.73
C VAL A 49 7.08 -3.25 -14.05
N VAL A 50 6.69 -2.59 -15.14
CA VAL A 50 7.20 -2.87 -16.48
C VAL A 50 7.63 -1.58 -17.16
N ASP A 51 8.57 -1.70 -18.10
CA ASP A 51 8.95 -0.59 -18.97
C ASP A 51 8.19 -0.70 -20.28
N LYS A 52 7.66 0.42 -20.74
CA LYS A 52 6.95 0.47 -22.02
C LYS A 52 7.32 1.74 -22.75
N THR A 53 7.58 1.62 -24.05
CA THR A 53 7.91 2.75 -24.91
C THR A 53 6.76 3.01 -25.86
N PHE A 54 6.34 4.27 -25.93
CA PHE A 54 5.30 4.73 -26.86
C PHE A 54 5.93 5.69 -27.87
N ASN A 55 5.42 5.68 -29.10
CA ASN A 55 5.75 6.74 -30.04
C ASN A 55 5.14 8.04 -29.54
N ALA A 56 5.85 9.15 -29.72
CA ALA A 56 5.33 10.46 -29.30
C ALA A 56 4.01 10.76 -30.02
N GLY A 57 3.04 11.27 -29.25
CA GLY A 57 1.72 11.57 -29.77
C GLY A 57 0.76 10.40 -29.84
N THR A 58 1.19 9.21 -29.40
CA THR A 58 0.30 8.04 -29.34
C THR A 58 -0.88 8.33 -28.43
N LYS A 59 -2.09 7.94 -28.85
CA LYS A 59 -3.28 8.04 -28.01
C LYS A 59 -3.22 6.99 -26.93
N VAL A 60 -3.56 7.38 -25.71
CA VAL A 60 -3.62 6.48 -24.56
C VAL A 60 -4.97 6.62 -23.87
N ASP A 61 -5.54 5.50 -23.47
CA ASP A 61 -6.78 5.50 -22.69
C ASP A 61 -6.42 5.71 -21.22
N THR A 62 -7.06 6.68 -20.59
CA THR A 62 -6.89 6.95 -19.19
C THR A 62 -8.06 6.40 -18.40
N ALA A 63 -7.81 6.06 -17.14
CA ALA A 63 -8.85 5.62 -16.22
C ALA A 63 -8.89 6.56 -15.03
N ILE A 64 -10.09 6.84 -14.55
CA ILE A 64 -10.27 7.65 -13.36
C ILE A 64 -10.32 6.71 -12.16
N VAL A 65 -9.40 6.89 -11.24
CA VAL A 65 -9.37 6.17 -9.97
C VAL A 65 -9.75 7.16 -8.88
N ASP A 66 -10.86 6.87 -8.20
CA ASP A 66 -11.36 7.70 -7.14
C ASP A 66 -10.78 7.20 -5.81
N LYS A 67 -9.95 8.01 -5.18
CA LYS A 67 -9.37 7.69 -3.88
C LYS A 67 -10.22 8.32 -2.80
N ARG A 68 -10.78 7.49 -1.93
CA ARG A 68 -11.67 7.94 -0.86
C ARG A 68 -11.10 7.63 0.50
N ASP A 69 -11.21 8.58 1.40
CA ASP A 69 -10.88 8.36 2.80
C ASP A 69 -11.94 7.47 3.42
N MET A 70 -11.52 6.33 3.93
CA MET A 70 -12.41 5.35 4.53
C MET A 70 -11.87 4.86 5.85
N GLN A 71 -12.76 4.47 6.73
CA GLN A 71 -12.41 3.90 8.02
C GLN A 71 -12.68 2.41 7.99
N TYR A 72 -11.67 1.61 8.37
CA TYR A 72 -11.86 0.18 8.51
C TYR A 72 -12.74 -0.10 9.73
N LEU A 73 -13.81 -0.86 9.57
CA LEU A 73 -14.73 -1.16 10.65
C LEU A 73 -14.48 -2.55 11.25
N TYR A 74 -14.64 -3.60 10.43
CA TYR A 74 -14.51 -4.97 10.93
C TYR A 74 -14.35 -5.94 9.77
N LYS A 75 -13.98 -7.16 10.11
CA LYS A 75 -13.87 -8.24 9.15
C LYS A 75 -15.14 -9.08 9.17
N GLU A 76 -15.72 -9.31 8.01
CA GLU A 76 -16.91 -10.14 7.85
C GLU A 76 -16.60 -11.29 6.89
N GLY A 77 -16.46 -12.50 7.44
CA GLY A 77 -16.02 -13.65 6.64
C GLY A 77 -14.63 -13.45 6.09
N THR A 78 -14.49 -13.45 4.77
CA THR A 78 -13.22 -13.17 4.08
C THR A 78 -13.12 -11.73 3.61
N ASP A 79 -14.16 -10.91 3.85
CA ASP A 79 -14.18 -9.52 3.42
C ASP A 79 -13.86 -8.57 4.56
N PHE A 80 -13.34 -7.42 4.22
CA PHE A 80 -13.11 -6.32 5.15
C PHE A 80 -14.11 -5.22 4.86
N VAL A 81 -14.76 -4.70 5.89
CA VAL A 81 -15.79 -3.68 5.75
C VAL A 81 -15.18 -2.32 6.04
N PHE A 82 -15.31 -1.40 5.08
CA PHE A 82 -14.84 -0.03 5.19
C PHE A 82 -16.01 0.93 5.08
N MET A 83 -15.93 2.05 5.79
CA MET A 83 -16.95 3.08 5.76
C MET A 83 -16.36 4.38 5.21
N ASP A 84 -17.02 4.96 4.22
CA ASP A 84 -16.66 6.28 3.69
C ASP A 84 -16.86 7.33 4.81
N THR A 85 -15.82 8.10 5.10
CA THR A 85 -15.88 9.06 6.21
C THR A 85 -16.74 10.28 5.91
N GLN A 86 -17.11 10.48 4.65
CA GLN A 86 -17.98 11.59 4.25
C GLN A 86 -19.44 11.16 4.10
N SER A 87 -19.67 10.08 3.35
CA SER A 87 -21.04 9.61 3.06
C SER A 87 -21.56 8.61 4.08
N TYR A 88 -20.68 8.00 4.88
CA TYR A 88 -20.97 6.92 5.82
C TYR A 88 -21.43 5.63 5.14
N ASP A 89 -21.32 5.54 3.81
CA ASP A 89 -21.61 4.31 3.11
C ASP A 89 -20.57 3.25 3.41
N GLN A 90 -21.01 2.02 3.56
CA GLN A 90 -20.13 0.88 3.85
C GLN A 90 -19.91 0.07 2.57
N ILE A 91 -18.68 -0.38 2.38
CA ILE A 91 -18.33 -1.25 1.26
C ILE A 91 -17.57 -2.47 1.77
N HIS A 92 -17.71 -3.58 1.04
CA HIS A 92 -16.97 -4.81 1.32
C HIS A 92 -15.80 -4.91 0.37
N VAL A 93 -14.61 -5.08 0.92
CA VAL A 93 -13.38 -5.24 0.15
C VAL A 93 -12.83 -6.63 0.43
N SER A 94 -12.60 -7.42 -0.62
CA SER A 94 -12.12 -8.80 -0.45
C SER A 94 -10.71 -8.83 0.15
N SER A 95 -10.38 -9.92 0.82
CA SER A 95 -9.04 -10.11 1.39
C SER A 95 -7.96 -10.09 0.31
N ALA A 96 -8.28 -10.56 -0.89
CA ALA A 96 -7.33 -10.51 -2.01
C ALA A 96 -7.01 -9.06 -2.41
N THR A 97 -8.00 -8.18 -2.38
CA THR A 97 -7.82 -6.76 -2.71
C THR A 97 -7.07 -6.01 -1.62
N VAL A 98 -7.36 -6.30 -0.34
CA VAL A 98 -6.63 -5.68 0.77
C VAL A 98 -5.18 -6.15 0.79
N GLY A 99 -4.95 -7.43 0.51
CA GLY A 99 -3.61 -8.00 0.39
C GLY A 99 -2.87 -8.09 1.73
N GLU A 100 -1.55 -8.00 1.64
CA GLU A 100 -0.66 -8.16 2.80
C GLU A 100 -0.90 -7.11 3.89
N GLY A 101 -1.45 -5.96 3.54
CA GLY A 101 -1.74 -4.91 4.52
C GLY A 101 -2.81 -5.29 5.52
N ALA A 102 -3.59 -6.34 5.25
CA ALA A 102 -4.65 -6.78 6.17
C ALA A 102 -4.14 -7.08 7.57
N LYS A 103 -2.92 -7.56 7.68
CA LYS A 103 -2.30 -7.90 8.98
C LYS A 103 -1.95 -6.68 9.84
N TYR A 104 -2.08 -5.48 9.29
CA TYR A 104 -1.84 -4.23 10.04
C TYR A 104 -3.11 -3.43 10.28
N LEU A 105 -4.28 -3.93 9.85
CA LEU A 105 -5.54 -3.21 10.02
C LEU A 105 -6.09 -3.40 11.43
N LEU A 106 -6.39 -2.29 12.08
CA LEU A 106 -7.14 -2.26 13.33
C LEU A 106 -8.52 -1.66 13.08
N GLU A 107 -9.50 -2.09 13.85
CA GLU A 107 -10.84 -1.48 13.80
C GLU A 107 -10.74 0.02 14.03
N ASN A 108 -11.50 0.78 13.26
CA ASN A 108 -11.55 2.23 13.27
C ASN A 108 -10.27 2.91 12.74
N GLN A 109 -9.43 2.16 12.04
CA GLN A 109 -8.24 2.68 11.39
C GLN A 109 -8.63 3.47 10.15
N ASP A 110 -8.04 4.67 9.99
CA ASP A 110 -8.21 5.47 8.78
C ASP A 110 -7.38 4.88 7.65
N THR A 111 -7.97 4.79 6.47
CA THR A 111 -7.34 4.24 5.27
C THR A 111 -7.78 5.04 4.06
N VAL A 112 -7.17 4.75 2.91
CA VAL A 112 -7.63 5.26 1.63
C VAL A 112 -7.95 4.06 0.74
N VAL A 113 -9.15 4.03 0.18
CA VAL A 113 -9.57 2.98 -0.74
C VAL A 113 -9.65 3.57 -2.14
N ALA A 114 -8.95 2.96 -3.09
CA ALA A 114 -8.99 3.37 -4.49
C ALA A 114 -10.08 2.60 -5.21
N ILE A 115 -10.98 3.33 -5.87
CA ILE A 115 -12.18 2.75 -6.49
C ILE A 115 -12.22 3.17 -7.96
N HIS A 116 -12.50 2.22 -8.84
CA HIS A 116 -12.70 2.47 -10.26
C HIS A 116 -14.04 1.87 -10.67
N GLU A 117 -14.93 2.72 -11.18
CA GLU A 117 -16.28 2.32 -11.60
C GLU A 117 -17.02 1.50 -10.52
N GLY A 118 -16.93 1.96 -9.27
CA GLY A 118 -17.59 1.30 -8.15
C GLY A 118 -16.89 0.08 -7.59
N THR A 119 -15.77 -0.35 -8.20
CA THR A 119 -15.03 -1.53 -7.78
C THR A 119 -13.79 -1.13 -7.00
N PRO A 120 -13.60 -1.63 -5.76
CA PRO A 120 -12.36 -1.38 -5.02
C PRO A 120 -11.18 -2.03 -5.73
N LEU A 121 -10.10 -1.27 -5.92
CA LEU A 121 -8.89 -1.75 -6.58
C LEU A 121 -7.81 -2.14 -5.56
N TYR A 122 -7.59 -1.28 -4.57
CA TYR A 122 -6.60 -1.51 -3.53
C TYR A 122 -6.89 -0.60 -2.35
N VAL A 123 -6.25 -0.91 -1.22
CA VAL A 123 -6.37 -0.14 0.01
C VAL A 123 -4.98 0.39 0.37
N GLU A 124 -4.89 1.70 0.59
CA GLU A 124 -3.66 2.32 1.09
C GLU A 124 -3.75 2.51 2.59
N LEU A 125 -2.80 1.93 3.30
CA LEU A 125 -2.69 2.10 4.74
C LEU A 125 -1.84 3.32 5.06
N PRO A 126 -1.98 3.91 6.26
CA PRO A 126 -0.98 4.89 6.70
C PRO A 126 0.42 4.30 6.63
N ALA A 127 1.43 5.15 6.45
CA ALA A 127 2.81 4.68 6.33
C ALA A 127 3.26 3.89 7.55
N SER A 128 2.68 4.16 8.71
CA SER A 128 2.96 3.44 9.94
C SER A 128 1.69 3.31 10.77
N VAL A 129 1.64 2.26 11.59
CA VAL A 129 0.54 2.01 12.52
C VAL A 129 1.11 1.72 13.91
N GLU A 130 0.31 1.99 14.92
CA GLU A 130 0.65 1.68 16.30
C GLU A 130 -0.12 0.44 16.73
N LEU A 131 0.60 -0.61 17.10
CA LEU A 131 0.02 -1.90 17.46
C LEU A 131 0.61 -2.40 18.77
N THR A 132 -0.21 -3.08 19.55
CA THR A 132 0.21 -3.66 20.81
C THR A 132 0.82 -5.04 20.58
N ILE A 133 1.92 -5.32 21.26
CA ILE A 133 2.54 -6.65 21.27
C ILE A 133 1.64 -7.59 22.06
N SER A 134 1.06 -8.58 21.38
CA SER A 134 0.25 -9.59 22.06
C SER A 134 1.10 -10.66 22.73
N TYR A 135 2.25 -10.98 22.14
CA TYR A 135 3.19 -11.94 22.71
C TYR A 135 4.60 -11.73 22.17
N THR A 136 5.57 -11.82 23.05
CA THR A 136 6.99 -11.94 22.67
C THR A 136 7.71 -12.63 23.81
N GLU A 137 8.76 -13.37 23.47
CA GLU A 137 9.57 -14.01 24.49
C GLU A 137 10.44 -12.97 25.20
N PRO A 138 10.77 -13.20 26.48
CA PRO A 138 11.71 -12.31 27.17
C PRO A 138 13.09 -12.39 26.52
N GLY A 139 13.74 -11.23 26.37
CA GLY A 139 15.11 -11.18 25.91
C GLY A 139 16.03 -11.80 26.94
N MET A 140 16.82 -12.80 26.55
CA MET A 140 17.73 -13.46 27.46
C MET A 140 18.99 -12.64 27.66
N GLN A 141 19.45 -12.54 28.89
CA GLN A 141 20.80 -12.05 29.17
C GLN A 141 21.81 -13.01 28.53
N GLY A 142 22.58 -12.55 27.58
CA GLY A 142 23.51 -13.40 26.86
C GLY A 142 23.29 -13.39 25.37
N ASP A 143 22.09 -13.05 24.91
CA ASP A 143 21.81 -12.82 23.48
C ASP A 143 22.35 -11.45 23.06
N ARG A 144 23.64 -11.29 23.25
CA ARG A 144 24.28 -9.99 23.07
C ARG A 144 24.96 -9.84 21.74
N SER A 145 24.30 -10.13 20.69
CA SER A 145 24.78 -9.49 19.50
C SER A 145 24.26 -8.05 19.56
N THR A 146 25.15 -7.10 19.42
CA THR A 146 24.79 -5.69 19.25
C THR A 146 23.74 -5.57 18.15
N GLY A 147 22.58 -5.07 18.47
CA GLY A 147 21.49 -4.94 17.52
C GLY A 147 20.66 -6.20 17.35
N GLY A 148 20.72 -7.14 18.28
CA GLY A 148 19.90 -8.34 18.25
C GLY A 148 18.43 -8.03 18.32
N THR A 149 17.63 -8.79 17.55
CA THR A 149 16.19 -8.69 17.56
C THR A 149 15.57 -10.04 17.90
N LYS A 150 14.30 -10.00 18.25
CA LYS A 150 13.50 -11.19 18.50
C LYS A 150 12.13 -11.05 17.83
N PRO A 151 11.47 -12.17 17.50
CA PRO A 151 10.13 -12.08 16.95
C PRO A 151 9.13 -11.68 18.02
N ALA A 152 8.15 -10.89 17.60
CA ALA A 152 7.01 -10.51 18.42
C ALA A 152 5.75 -10.65 17.60
N THR A 153 4.66 -11.06 18.24
CA THR A 153 3.35 -11.16 17.61
C THR A 153 2.54 -9.93 18.01
N LEU A 154 1.99 -9.26 17.01
CA LEU A 154 1.15 -8.09 17.20
C LEU A 154 -0.31 -8.50 17.47
N GLU A 155 -1.10 -7.59 18.02
CA GLU A 155 -2.52 -7.84 18.31
C GLU A 155 -3.32 -8.25 17.08
N THR A 156 -2.85 -7.91 15.88
CA THR A 156 -3.49 -8.31 14.61
C THR A 156 -3.06 -9.69 14.13
N GLY A 157 -2.13 -10.34 14.83
CA GLY A 157 -1.57 -11.63 14.43
C GLY A 157 -0.33 -11.53 13.56
N ALA A 158 0.07 -10.34 13.13
CA ALA A 158 1.27 -10.14 12.35
C ALA A 158 2.52 -10.32 13.21
N GLU A 159 3.61 -10.77 12.60
CA GLU A 159 4.91 -10.86 13.27
C GLU A 159 5.80 -9.70 12.88
N VAL A 160 6.57 -9.22 13.84
CA VAL A 160 7.55 -8.15 13.61
C VAL A 160 8.81 -8.47 14.42
N ALA A 161 9.97 -8.13 13.86
CA ALA A 161 11.24 -8.24 14.59
C ALA A 161 11.41 -6.99 15.47
N VAL A 162 11.55 -7.18 16.78
CA VAL A 162 11.67 -6.07 17.72
C VAL A 162 12.97 -6.19 18.51
N PRO A 163 13.47 -5.07 19.08
CA PRO A 163 14.62 -5.13 19.97
C PRO A 163 14.37 -6.05 21.16
N LEU A 164 15.43 -6.60 21.73
CA LEU A 164 15.33 -7.58 22.83
C LEU A 164 14.65 -7.03 24.08
N PHE A 165 14.67 -5.70 24.30
CA PHE A 165 14.08 -5.08 25.49
C PHE A 165 12.55 -4.94 25.42
N ILE A 166 11.95 -5.18 24.29
CA ILE A 166 10.48 -5.06 24.13
C ILE A 166 9.80 -6.22 24.85
N VAL A 167 8.74 -5.92 25.59
CA VAL A 167 7.97 -6.92 26.34
C VAL A 167 6.51 -6.98 25.86
N THR A 168 5.86 -8.09 26.16
CA THR A 168 4.43 -8.27 25.86
C THR A 168 3.62 -7.15 26.51
N GLY A 169 2.66 -6.61 25.78
CA GLY A 169 1.80 -5.53 26.23
C GLY A 169 2.25 -4.14 25.84
N GLU A 170 3.49 -3.99 25.37
CA GLU A 170 3.96 -2.69 24.89
C GLU A 170 3.35 -2.36 23.53
N LYS A 171 3.10 -1.07 23.30
CA LYS A 171 2.66 -0.58 22.01
C LYS A 171 3.86 -0.12 21.21
N VAL A 172 3.93 -0.57 19.96
CA VAL A 172 5.05 -0.25 19.06
C VAL A 172 4.52 0.31 17.76
N LYS A 173 5.37 1.09 17.11
CA LYS A 173 5.08 1.66 15.79
C LYS A 173 5.74 0.78 14.73
N VAL A 174 4.97 0.41 13.72
CA VAL A 174 5.39 -0.51 12.66
C VAL A 174 5.17 0.14 11.31
N ASP A 175 6.15 0.02 10.42
CA ASP A 175 6.04 0.47 9.04
C ASP A 175 5.14 -0.52 8.27
N THR A 176 4.08 -0.02 7.68
CA THR A 176 3.11 -0.87 6.97
C THR A 176 3.61 -1.35 5.61
N ARG A 177 4.67 -0.74 5.08
CA ARG A 177 5.22 -1.08 3.77
C ARG A 177 6.10 -2.32 3.81
N ASP A 178 6.94 -2.45 4.84
CA ASP A 178 7.88 -3.55 4.96
C ASP A 178 7.75 -4.34 6.27
N GLY A 179 6.87 -3.91 7.18
CA GLY A 179 6.67 -4.59 8.44
C GLY A 179 7.76 -4.36 9.48
N SER A 180 8.58 -3.33 9.30
CA SER A 180 9.69 -3.09 10.22
C SER A 180 9.26 -2.31 11.47
N TYR A 181 9.97 -2.59 12.57
CA TYR A 181 9.80 -1.88 13.82
C TYR A 181 10.39 -0.47 13.71
N LEU A 182 9.61 0.54 14.06
CA LEU A 182 10.05 1.94 14.01
C LEU A 182 10.33 2.55 15.37
N GLY A 183 9.78 2.00 16.44
CA GLY A 183 10.00 2.52 17.78
C GLY A 183 8.89 2.14 18.74
N ARG A 184 9.13 2.41 20.02
CA ARG A 184 8.11 2.26 21.05
C ARG A 184 7.18 3.47 21.01
N VAL A 185 5.92 3.24 21.27
CA VAL A 185 4.97 4.34 21.45
C VAL A 185 5.02 4.70 22.93
N THR A 186 5.67 5.83 23.21
CA THR A 186 5.64 6.40 24.56
C THR A 186 4.45 7.30 24.62
N GLY A 187 3.31 6.73 24.93
CA GLY A 187 2.10 7.49 24.97
C GLY A 187 1.64 7.64 26.39
N SER A 188 1.13 8.76 26.63
CA SER A 188 0.32 9.01 27.78
C SER A 188 -1.10 8.64 27.50
#